data_c70f76e6933cbf44fc55dc03c7331c7b
#
_entry.id   c70f76e6933cbf44fc55dc03c7331c7b
#
_cell.length_a   1.000
_cell.length_b   1.000
_cell.length_c   1.000
_cell.angle_alpha   90.00
_cell.angle_beta   90.00
_cell.angle_gamma   90.00
#
_symmetry.space_group_name_H-M   'P 1'
#
loop_
_entity.id
_entity.type
_entity.pdbx_description
1 polymer ?
#
loop_
_entity_poly.entity_id
_entity_poly.type
_entity_poly.pdbx_seq_one_letter_code
_entity_poly.pdbx_strand_id
1 'polypeptide(L)'
;ATSKIREASDLFALRTMGFRGEALASIAAVAQVELKTRPESEELGTKLVIAGSTVECQEAVSCSKGSNFSIKNLFFNVPARRKFLKANSTELSNILAEFERIALVHPEVAFSLYSNDSELFNLPVSPLRQRIMAIFGKKLNQQLLNIEVNTTMVKISGYIAKPETARKKGAHQYFFVNGRYMRHPYFHKAVMEAYEQLITVGEQV
;
A
#
# COMPACT_ATOMS: atom_id res chain seq x y z
N ALA A 1 18.39 -1.39 10.47
CA ALA A 1 18.72 -2.81 10.35
C ALA A 1 17.51 -3.59 9.88
N THR A 2 17.70 -4.62 9.07
CA THR A 2 16.63 -5.49 8.58
C THR A 2 16.99 -6.96 8.83
N SER A 3 15.99 -7.78 9.13
CA SER A 3 16.14 -9.25 9.22
C SER A 3 15.97 -9.95 7.86
N LYS A 4 15.62 -9.20 6.80
CA LYS A 4 15.20 -9.73 5.50
C LYS A 4 16.34 -9.87 4.48
N ILE A 5 17.44 -9.16 4.66
CA ILE A 5 18.58 -9.13 3.74
C ILE A 5 19.84 -9.26 4.58
N ARG A 6 20.67 -10.24 4.23
CA ARG A 6 22.01 -10.45 4.77
C ARG A 6 23.08 -10.35 3.68
N GLU A 7 22.74 -10.82 2.47
CA GLU A 7 23.60 -10.84 1.30
C GLU A 7 22.92 -10.19 0.09
N ALA A 8 23.70 -9.81 -0.91
CA ALA A 8 23.19 -9.18 -2.13
C ALA A 8 22.24 -10.10 -2.94
N SER A 9 22.49 -11.40 -2.88
CA SER A 9 21.65 -12.45 -3.49
C SER A 9 20.22 -12.49 -2.93
N ASP A 10 20.03 -12.14 -1.66
CA ASP A 10 18.71 -12.11 -1.02
C ASP A 10 17.74 -11.12 -1.68
N LEU A 11 18.28 -10.10 -2.37
CA LEU A 11 17.48 -9.12 -3.10
C LEU A 11 16.62 -9.76 -4.20
N PHE A 12 17.11 -10.83 -4.82
CA PHE A 12 16.37 -11.53 -5.87
C PHE A 12 15.29 -12.49 -5.33
N ALA A 13 15.41 -12.86 -4.06
CA ALA A 13 14.46 -13.76 -3.39
C ALA A 13 13.42 -13.03 -2.51
N LEU A 14 13.41 -11.70 -2.51
CA LEU A 14 12.50 -10.90 -1.70
C LEU A 14 11.04 -11.13 -2.07
N ARG A 15 10.25 -11.54 -1.05
CA ARG A 15 8.79 -11.70 -1.15
C ARG A 15 8.03 -10.84 -0.13
N THR A 16 8.75 -10.01 0.63
CA THR A 16 8.15 -9.12 1.64
C THR A 16 8.12 -7.70 1.13
N MET A 17 7.08 -6.93 1.48
CA MET A 17 6.95 -5.53 1.10
C MET A 17 8.11 -4.70 1.64
N GLY A 18 8.39 -4.77 2.94
CA GLY A 18 9.51 -4.09 3.58
C GLY A 18 10.77 -4.98 3.63
N PHE A 19 11.94 -4.39 3.36
CA PHE A 19 13.20 -5.13 3.36
C PHE A 19 14.42 -4.32 3.85
N ARG A 20 14.35 -2.99 3.91
CA ARG A 20 15.46 -2.13 4.34
C ARG A 20 15.52 -1.90 5.85
N GLY A 21 14.39 -1.99 6.55
CA GLY A 21 14.31 -1.72 7.98
C GLY A 21 14.53 -0.25 8.35
N GLU A 22 14.24 0.67 7.43
CA GLU A 22 14.52 2.11 7.58
C GLU A 22 13.27 2.96 7.76
N ALA A 23 12.08 2.47 7.35
CA ALA A 23 10.87 3.28 7.30
C ALA A 23 10.47 3.85 8.67
N LEU A 24 10.38 3.02 9.70
CA LEU A 24 10.01 3.47 11.04
C LEU A 24 11.05 4.39 11.66
N ALA A 25 12.35 4.13 11.44
CA ALA A 25 13.43 5.00 11.90
C ALA A 25 13.35 6.38 11.23
N SER A 26 13.08 6.42 9.93
CA SER A 26 12.90 7.68 9.19
C SER A 26 11.66 8.46 9.64
N ILE A 27 10.56 7.78 9.97
CA ILE A 27 9.36 8.40 10.52
C ILE A 27 9.65 8.97 11.91
N ALA A 28 10.27 8.18 12.78
CA ALA A 28 10.62 8.58 14.16
C ALA A 28 11.60 9.78 14.20
N ALA A 29 12.42 9.95 13.15
CA ALA A 29 13.32 11.08 13.04
C ALA A 29 12.60 12.43 12.83
N VAL A 30 11.38 12.41 12.24
CA VAL A 30 10.67 13.64 11.85
C VAL A 30 9.26 13.75 12.45
N ALA A 31 8.87 12.83 13.31
CA ALA A 31 7.56 12.79 13.95
C ALA A 31 7.68 12.38 15.42
N GLN A 32 6.58 12.55 16.13
CA GLN A 32 6.37 11.93 17.44
C GLN A 32 5.63 10.61 17.22
N VAL A 33 6.25 9.51 17.63
CA VAL A 33 5.74 8.15 17.44
C VAL A 33 5.44 7.52 18.78
N GLU A 34 4.22 7.07 18.98
CA GLU A 34 3.83 6.21 20.09
C GLU A 34 3.48 4.83 19.52
N LEU A 35 4.12 3.80 20.02
CA LEU A 35 3.84 2.40 19.74
C LEU A 35 3.32 1.73 21.01
N LYS A 36 2.16 1.05 20.91
CA LYS A 36 1.69 0.08 21.89
C LYS A 36 1.63 -1.27 21.23
N THR A 37 2.31 -2.26 21.77
CA THR A 37 2.36 -3.59 21.18
C THR A 37 2.31 -4.68 22.24
N ARG A 38 1.56 -5.74 21.97
CA ARG A 38 1.43 -6.91 22.82
C ARG A 38 1.31 -8.18 22.01
N PRO A 39 2.17 -9.18 22.21
CA PRO A 39 1.98 -10.52 21.64
C PRO A 39 0.81 -11.21 22.36
N GLU A 40 0.22 -12.22 21.72
CA GLU A 40 -0.93 -12.96 22.29
C GLU A 40 -0.57 -13.74 23.55
N SER A 41 0.69 -14.16 23.66
CA SER A 41 1.21 -14.95 24.78
C SER A 41 1.46 -14.15 26.06
N GLU A 42 1.37 -12.83 26.03
CA GLU A 42 1.69 -11.98 27.18
C GLU A 42 0.46 -11.21 27.69
N GLU A 43 0.38 -11.01 29.01
CA GLU A 43 -0.71 -10.25 29.64
C GLU A 43 -0.52 -8.74 29.47
N LEU A 44 0.73 -8.28 29.58
CA LEU A 44 1.09 -6.88 29.41
C LEU A 44 1.83 -6.66 28.09
N GLY A 45 1.56 -5.51 27.48
CA GLY A 45 2.30 -5.03 26.33
C GLY A 45 3.36 -4.02 26.70
N THR A 46 4.04 -3.53 25.70
CA THR A 46 5.03 -2.45 25.80
C THR A 46 4.51 -1.20 25.11
N LYS A 47 4.62 -0.07 25.79
CA LYS A 47 4.49 1.27 25.20
C LYS A 47 5.87 1.85 24.98
N LEU A 48 6.11 2.38 23.79
CA LEU A 48 7.33 3.06 23.38
C LEU A 48 6.97 4.42 22.80
N VAL A 49 7.60 5.49 23.30
CA VAL A 49 7.43 6.84 22.77
C VAL A 49 8.78 7.34 22.25
N ILE A 50 8.78 7.80 21.00
CA ILE A 50 9.99 8.32 20.33
C ILE A 50 9.63 9.68 19.71
N ALA A 51 10.47 10.68 19.91
CA ALA A 51 10.37 11.97 19.23
C ALA A 51 11.73 12.41 18.70
N GLY A 52 11.79 12.73 17.39
CA GLY A 52 13.03 13.17 16.75
C GLY A 52 14.20 12.21 16.91
N SER A 53 13.97 10.91 16.80
CA SER A 53 14.92 9.80 17.04
C SER A 53 15.35 9.58 18.50
N THR A 54 14.78 10.30 19.47
CA THR A 54 15.07 10.11 20.89
C THR A 54 13.96 9.31 21.55
N VAL A 55 14.32 8.25 22.26
CA VAL A 55 13.38 7.48 23.08
C VAL A 55 13.06 8.28 24.33
N GLU A 56 11.79 8.67 24.49
CA GLU A 56 11.32 9.44 25.64
C GLU A 56 10.77 8.54 26.75
N CYS A 57 10.12 7.44 26.36
CA CYS A 57 9.50 6.53 27.33
C CYS A 57 9.46 5.10 26.78
N GLN A 58 9.73 4.15 27.67
CA GLN A 58 9.45 2.74 27.44
C GLN A 58 8.92 2.14 28.74
N GLU A 59 7.68 1.66 28.72
CA GLU A 59 7.00 1.16 29.92
C GLU A 59 6.07 -0.01 29.60
N ALA A 60 5.76 -0.83 30.58
CA ALA A 60 4.72 -1.85 30.46
C ALA A 60 3.34 -1.18 30.45
N VAL A 61 2.42 -1.68 29.62
CA VAL A 61 1.07 -1.13 29.49
C VAL A 61 0.05 -2.23 29.21
N SER A 62 -1.15 -2.06 29.75
CA SER A 62 -2.28 -2.88 29.32
C SER A 62 -2.78 -2.37 27.96
N CYS A 63 -2.75 -3.25 26.93
CA CYS A 63 -3.26 -2.93 25.60
C CYS A 63 -3.77 -4.19 24.90
N SER A 64 -4.52 -4.00 23.83
CA SER A 64 -4.98 -5.08 22.97
C SER A 64 -3.80 -5.83 22.34
N LYS A 65 -3.99 -7.11 21.99
CA LYS A 65 -3.00 -7.83 21.20
C LYS A 65 -2.78 -7.17 19.83
N GLY A 66 -1.54 -7.24 19.33
CA GLY A 66 -1.15 -6.59 18.08
C GLY A 66 -0.34 -5.33 18.31
N SER A 67 -0.21 -4.50 17.30
CA SER A 67 0.58 -3.27 17.34
C SER A 67 -0.27 -2.08 16.93
N ASN A 68 -0.23 -1.03 17.75
CA ASN A 68 -0.89 0.24 17.50
C ASN A 68 0.18 1.33 17.37
N PHE A 69 0.25 1.99 16.24
CA PHE A 69 1.14 3.10 15.97
C PHE A 69 0.36 4.41 15.91
N SER A 70 0.76 5.38 16.71
CA SER A 70 0.29 6.77 16.60
C SER A 70 1.44 7.64 16.12
N ILE A 71 1.28 8.26 14.96
CA ILE A 71 2.28 9.15 14.36
C ILE A 71 1.69 10.55 14.40
N LYS A 72 2.31 11.43 15.18
CA LYS A 72 1.80 12.78 15.47
C LYS A 72 2.82 13.84 15.08
N ASN A 73 2.35 15.05 14.82
CA ASN A 73 3.20 16.23 14.60
C ASN A 73 4.27 16.00 13.51
N LEU A 74 3.89 15.39 12.40
CA LEU A 74 4.80 15.14 11.27
C LEU A 74 5.56 16.42 10.89
N PHE A 75 6.89 16.30 10.76
CA PHE A 75 7.82 17.40 10.49
C PHE A 75 7.88 18.48 11.58
N PHE A 76 7.58 18.14 12.84
CA PHE A 76 7.63 19.10 13.96
C PHE A 76 9.02 19.75 14.12
N ASN A 77 10.08 19.00 13.86
CA ASN A 77 11.48 19.43 13.92
C ASN A 77 12.09 19.82 12.56
N VAL A 78 11.30 19.83 11.48
CA VAL A 78 11.74 20.18 10.12
C VAL A 78 10.75 21.19 9.50
N PRO A 79 10.74 22.45 9.96
CA PRO A 79 9.75 23.47 9.55
C PRO A 79 9.66 23.68 8.04
N ALA A 80 10.80 23.60 7.33
CA ALA A 80 10.82 23.70 5.88
C ALA A 80 9.96 22.63 5.22
N ARG A 81 10.10 21.34 5.62
CA ARG A 81 9.27 20.25 5.07
C ARG A 81 7.80 20.40 5.43
N ARG A 82 7.50 20.89 6.64
CA ARG A 82 6.12 21.12 7.07
C ARG A 82 5.40 22.13 6.16
N LYS A 83 6.11 23.17 5.69
CA LYS A 83 5.56 24.17 4.76
C LYS A 83 5.25 23.62 3.36
N PHE A 84 5.87 22.50 2.98
CA PHE A 84 5.61 21.83 1.69
C PHE A 84 4.46 20.83 1.71
N LEU A 85 3.84 20.57 2.88
CA LEU A 85 2.60 19.79 2.94
C LEU A 85 1.52 20.50 2.12
N LYS A 86 0.84 19.76 1.30
CA LYS A 86 -0.21 20.26 0.42
C LYS A 86 -1.54 20.38 1.18
N ALA A 87 -2.58 20.78 0.48
CA ALA A 87 -3.93 20.79 1.04
C ALA A 87 -4.35 19.39 1.49
N ASN A 88 -5.14 19.30 2.55
CA ASN A 88 -5.57 18.03 3.15
C ASN A 88 -6.20 17.07 2.13
N SER A 89 -6.96 17.59 1.16
CA SER A 89 -7.55 16.79 0.08
C SER A 89 -6.50 16.13 -0.81
N THR A 90 -5.40 16.84 -1.10
CA THR A 90 -4.29 16.31 -1.90
C THR A 90 -3.51 15.25 -1.13
N GLU A 91 -3.23 15.50 0.16
CA GLU A 91 -2.56 14.51 1.01
C GLU A 91 -3.42 13.28 1.22
N LEU A 92 -4.73 13.45 1.41
CA LEU A 92 -5.66 12.33 1.49
C LEU A 92 -5.64 11.49 0.20
N SER A 93 -5.64 12.13 -0.97
CA SER A 93 -5.55 11.41 -2.26
C SER A 93 -4.26 10.59 -2.38
N ASN A 94 -3.13 11.11 -1.88
CA ASN A 94 -1.88 10.37 -1.83
C ASN A 94 -1.95 9.17 -0.88
N ILE A 95 -2.56 9.35 0.30
CA ILE A 95 -2.77 8.27 1.28
C ILE A 95 -3.66 7.18 0.68
N LEU A 96 -4.75 7.55 0.02
CA LEU A 96 -5.66 6.62 -0.64
C LEU A 96 -4.94 5.80 -1.71
N ALA A 97 -4.10 6.44 -2.53
CA ALA A 97 -3.33 5.74 -3.56
C ALA A 97 -2.37 4.69 -2.96
N GLU A 98 -1.72 4.98 -1.85
CA GLU A 98 -0.85 4.00 -1.16
C GLU A 98 -1.68 2.89 -0.49
N PHE A 99 -2.81 3.24 0.12
CA PHE A 99 -3.74 2.28 0.72
C PHE A 99 -4.28 1.30 -0.33
N GLU A 100 -4.72 1.78 -1.49
CA GLU A 100 -5.21 0.96 -2.60
C GLU A 100 -4.17 -0.06 -3.06
N ARG A 101 -2.91 0.34 -3.20
CA ARG A 101 -1.79 -0.53 -3.59
C ARG A 101 -1.62 -1.69 -2.62
N ILE A 102 -1.64 -1.39 -1.33
CA ILE A 102 -1.49 -2.40 -0.27
C ILE A 102 -2.71 -3.32 -0.21
N ALA A 103 -3.91 -2.74 -0.24
CA ALA A 103 -5.15 -3.49 -0.15
C ALA A 103 -5.38 -4.42 -1.36
N LEU A 104 -4.91 -4.04 -2.55
CA LEU A 104 -4.99 -4.87 -3.76
C LEU A 104 -4.05 -6.07 -3.71
N VAL A 105 -2.82 -5.88 -3.23
CA VAL A 105 -1.81 -6.96 -3.23
C VAL A 105 -2.02 -7.94 -2.08
N HIS A 106 -2.78 -7.55 -1.04
CA HIS A 106 -3.09 -8.37 0.12
C HIS A 106 -4.59 -8.56 0.32
N PRO A 107 -5.30 -9.18 -0.64
CA PRO A 107 -6.74 -9.41 -0.51
C PRO A 107 -7.09 -10.38 0.63
N GLU A 108 -6.13 -11.18 1.09
CA GLU A 108 -6.21 -12.09 2.24
C GLU A 108 -6.16 -11.38 3.61
N VAL A 109 -5.94 -10.06 3.63
CA VAL A 109 -5.94 -9.24 4.85
C VAL A 109 -7.16 -8.33 4.85
N ALA A 110 -7.84 -8.21 5.99
CA ALA A 110 -8.89 -7.21 6.17
C ALA A 110 -8.28 -5.84 6.42
N PHE A 111 -8.86 -4.81 5.81
CA PHE A 111 -8.42 -3.41 5.96
C PHE A 111 -9.61 -2.51 6.28
N SER A 112 -9.38 -1.55 7.18
CA SER A 112 -10.28 -0.42 7.39
C SER A 112 -9.50 0.88 7.31
N LEU A 113 -10.08 1.89 6.70
CA LEU A 113 -9.50 3.23 6.60
C LEU A 113 -10.52 4.28 7.03
N TYR A 114 -10.11 5.13 7.94
CA TYR A 114 -10.92 6.24 8.45
C TYR A 114 -10.22 7.58 8.18
N SER A 115 -11.00 8.60 7.96
CA SER A 115 -10.53 9.99 7.89
C SER A 115 -11.47 10.86 8.71
N ASN A 116 -10.95 11.50 9.77
CA ASN A 116 -11.73 12.36 10.69
C ASN A 116 -13.07 11.67 11.11
N ASP A 117 -12.97 10.49 11.70
CA ASP A 117 -14.10 9.68 12.18
C ASP A 117 -15.05 9.13 11.10
N SER A 118 -14.82 9.47 9.83
CA SER A 118 -15.58 8.92 8.71
C SER A 118 -14.89 7.68 8.15
N GLU A 119 -15.62 6.56 8.07
CA GLU A 119 -15.14 5.35 7.42
C GLU A 119 -15.08 5.56 5.90
N LEU A 120 -13.89 5.48 5.32
CA LEU A 120 -13.70 5.57 3.87
C LEU A 120 -13.71 4.19 3.22
N PHE A 121 -13.10 3.22 3.86
CA PHE A 121 -13.07 1.83 3.41
C PHE A 121 -13.25 0.87 4.58
N ASN A 122 -14.01 -0.20 4.31
CA ASN A 122 -14.10 -1.40 5.12
C ASN A 122 -14.00 -2.61 4.18
N LEU A 123 -12.84 -3.21 4.11
CA LEU A 123 -12.46 -4.23 3.14
C LEU A 123 -12.23 -5.56 3.88
N PRO A 124 -13.22 -6.47 3.95
CA PRO A 124 -13.02 -7.78 4.54
C PRO A 124 -12.06 -8.62 3.69
N VAL A 125 -11.56 -9.71 4.25
CA VAL A 125 -10.85 -10.76 3.48
C VAL A 125 -11.73 -11.21 2.33
N SER A 126 -11.19 -11.24 1.13
CA SER A 126 -11.96 -11.56 -0.08
C SER A 126 -11.07 -11.99 -1.24
N PRO A 127 -11.59 -12.68 -2.27
CA PRO A 127 -10.89 -12.87 -3.53
C PRO A 127 -10.52 -11.52 -4.18
N LEU A 128 -9.41 -11.49 -4.94
CA LEU A 128 -8.90 -10.27 -5.59
C LEU A 128 -9.98 -9.53 -6.41
N ARG A 129 -10.80 -10.26 -7.16
CA ARG A 129 -11.88 -9.64 -7.95
C ARG A 129 -12.86 -8.84 -7.08
N GLN A 130 -13.26 -9.40 -5.93
CA GLN A 130 -14.14 -8.71 -4.99
C GLN A 130 -13.44 -7.51 -4.35
N ARG A 131 -12.16 -7.63 -4.04
CA ARG A 131 -11.33 -6.55 -3.53
C ARG A 131 -11.25 -5.38 -4.53
N ILE A 132 -11.03 -5.66 -5.81
CA ILE A 132 -11.05 -4.64 -6.87
C ILE A 132 -12.40 -3.92 -6.92
N MET A 133 -13.50 -4.67 -6.87
CA MET A 133 -14.85 -4.07 -6.88
C MET A 133 -15.17 -3.25 -5.63
N ALA A 134 -14.66 -3.65 -4.47
CA ALA A 134 -14.83 -2.92 -3.23
C ALA A 134 -14.08 -1.58 -3.23
N ILE A 135 -12.95 -1.51 -3.92
CA ILE A 135 -12.14 -0.28 -4.03
C ILE A 135 -12.66 0.63 -5.16
N PHE A 136 -12.87 0.10 -6.35
CA PHE A 136 -13.15 0.91 -7.56
C PHE A 136 -14.60 0.90 -8.01
N GLY A 137 -15.45 0.14 -7.33
CA GLY A 137 -16.89 0.10 -7.56
C GLY A 137 -17.37 -1.14 -8.33
N LYS A 138 -18.61 -1.53 -8.00
CA LYS A 138 -19.24 -2.78 -8.48
C LYS A 138 -19.44 -2.84 -10.01
N LYS A 139 -19.47 -1.70 -10.68
CA LYS A 139 -19.63 -1.63 -12.16
C LYS A 139 -18.49 -2.33 -12.90
N LEU A 140 -17.30 -2.40 -12.31
CA LEU A 140 -16.15 -3.09 -12.90
C LEU A 140 -16.36 -4.61 -13.04
N ASN A 141 -17.29 -5.22 -12.30
CA ASN A 141 -17.47 -6.67 -12.34
C ASN A 141 -17.73 -7.22 -13.75
N GLN A 142 -18.51 -6.51 -14.55
CA GLN A 142 -18.83 -6.91 -15.94
C GLN A 142 -17.75 -6.49 -16.95
N GLN A 143 -16.83 -5.65 -16.52
CA GLN A 143 -15.82 -5.02 -17.36
C GLN A 143 -14.45 -5.70 -17.27
N LEU A 144 -14.24 -6.56 -16.26
CA LEU A 144 -12.98 -7.21 -16.00
C LEU A 144 -12.92 -8.62 -16.60
N LEU A 145 -11.84 -8.89 -17.32
CA LEU A 145 -11.44 -10.21 -17.81
C LEU A 145 -10.31 -10.75 -16.95
N ASN A 146 -10.42 -12.02 -16.56
CA ASN A 146 -9.34 -12.68 -15.84
C ASN A 146 -8.21 -13.03 -16.82
N ILE A 147 -6.97 -12.82 -16.40
CA ILE A 147 -5.78 -13.30 -17.09
C ILE A 147 -4.99 -14.22 -16.18
N GLU A 148 -4.55 -15.34 -16.72
CA GLU A 148 -3.63 -16.24 -16.06
C GLU A 148 -2.70 -16.84 -17.11
N VAL A 149 -1.41 -16.57 -17.00
CA VAL A 149 -0.35 -17.08 -17.87
C VAL A 149 0.72 -17.69 -16.99
N ASN A 150 1.05 -18.94 -17.26
CA ASN A 150 2.09 -19.66 -16.54
C ASN A 150 3.11 -20.16 -17.55
N THR A 151 4.34 -19.67 -17.45
CA THR A 151 5.47 -20.08 -18.28
C THR A 151 6.58 -20.64 -17.39
N THR A 152 7.61 -21.20 -17.99
CA THR A 152 8.80 -21.66 -17.26
C THR A 152 9.54 -20.52 -16.54
N MET A 153 9.38 -19.28 -16.97
CA MET A 153 10.13 -18.13 -16.47
C MET A 153 9.28 -17.18 -15.61
N VAL A 154 7.97 -17.06 -15.90
CA VAL A 154 7.11 -16.09 -15.24
C VAL A 154 5.68 -16.61 -15.11
N LYS A 155 5.06 -16.31 -13.98
CA LYS A 155 3.62 -16.47 -13.75
C LYS A 155 2.96 -15.09 -13.72
N ILE A 156 1.99 -14.85 -14.59
CA ILE A 156 1.20 -13.62 -14.64
C ILE A 156 -0.24 -13.98 -14.28
N SER A 157 -0.83 -13.26 -13.34
CA SER A 157 -2.24 -13.43 -12.98
C SER A 157 -2.85 -12.09 -12.60
N GLY A 158 -4.13 -11.93 -12.82
CA GLY A 158 -4.85 -10.70 -12.48
C GLY A 158 -6.04 -10.44 -13.39
N TYR A 159 -6.35 -9.16 -13.58
CA TYR A 159 -7.51 -8.72 -14.34
C TYR A 159 -7.13 -7.61 -15.29
N ILE A 160 -7.71 -7.63 -16.47
CA ILE A 160 -7.64 -6.56 -17.47
C ILE A 160 -9.05 -6.04 -17.75
N ALA A 161 -9.15 -4.80 -18.15
CA ALA A 161 -10.43 -4.20 -18.49
C ALA A 161 -10.81 -4.52 -19.94
N LYS A 162 -12.10 -4.64 -20.24
CA LYS A 162 -12.59 -4.73 -21.62
C LYS A 162 -12.30 -3.44 -22.39
N PRO A 163 -12.05 -3.49 -23.72
CA PRO A 163 -11.76 -2.31 -24.53
C PRO A 163 -12.83 -1.21 -24.42
N GLU A 164 -14.10 -1.59 -24.26
CA GLU A 164 -15.23 -0.65 -24.18
C GLU A 164 -15.18 0.23 -22.93
N THR A 165 -14.28 -0.07 -22.00
CA THR A 165 -14.09 0.72 -20.77
C THR A 165 -12.99 1.77 -20.90
N ALA A 166 -12.32 1.82 -22.04
CA ALA A 166 -11.26 2.77 -22.32
C ALA A 166 -11.72 4.22 -22.13
N ARG A 167 -10.83 5.05 -21.61
CA ARG A 167 -11.11 6.46 -21.32
C ARG A 167 -9.86 7.33 -21.45
N LYS A 168 -10.07 8.61 -21.76
CA LYS A 168 -8.97 9.57 -21.91
C LYS A 168 -8.24 9.88 -20.61
N LYS A 169 -8.89 9.74 -19.45
CA LYS A 169 -8.32 10.02 -18.13
C LYS A 169 -8.90 9.08 -17.07
N GLY A 170 -8.13 8.82 -16.04
CA GLY A 170 -8.58 8.06 -14.86
C GLY A 170 -8.61 6.54 -15.06
N ALA A 171 -7.83 6.01 -16.00
CA ALA A 171 -7.56 4.59 -16.06
C ALA A 171 -6.74 4.15 -14.84
N HIS A 172 -7.06 2.99 -14.31
CA HIS A 172 -6.39 2.43 -13.15
C HIS A 172 -5.49 1.29 -13.60
N GLN A 173 -4.18 1.47 -13.45
CA GLN A 173 -3.19 0.45 -13.80
C GLN A 173 -2.32 0.15 -12.58
N TYR A 174 -2.39 -1.09 -12.11
CA TYR A 174 -1.62 -1.57 -10.97
C TYR A 174 -0.83 -2.81 -11.37
N PHE A 175 0.49 -2.72 -11.28
CA PHE A 175 1.40 -3.83 -11.54
C PHE A 175 2.11 -4.22 -10.26
N PHE A 176 2.15 -5.50 -9.98
CA PHE A 176 2.82 -6.06 -8.82
C PHE A 176 3.82 -7.12 -9.26
N VAL A 177 5.03 -7.06 -8.73
CA VAL A 177 6.06 -8.07 -8.95
C VAL A 177 6.44 -8.64 -7.59
N ASN A 178 6.21 -9.93 -7.39
CA ASN A 178 6.46 -10.61 -6.11
C ASN A 178 5.85 -9.88 -4.91
N GLY A 179 4.58 -9.47 -5.03
CA GLY A 179 3.84 -8.77 -3.97
C GLY A 179 4.22 -7.30 -3.77
N ARG A 180 4.94 -6.68 -4.71
CA ARG A 180 5.39 -5.29 -4.60
C ARG A 180 4.88 -4.46 -5.76
N TYR A 181 4.28 -3.31 -5.45
CA TYR A 181 3.85 -2.38 -6.48
C TYR A 181 5.04 -1.88 -7.31
N MET A 182 4.90 -1.95 -8.62
CA MET A 182 5.91 -1.52 -9.57
C MET A 182 5.31 -0.52 -10.55
N ARG A 183 5.89 0.65 -10.63
CA ARG A 183 5.57 1.64 -11.66
C ARG A 183 6.70 1.66 -12.67
N HIS A 184 6.48 1.04 -13.83
CA HIS A 184 7.51 0.99 -14.87
C HIS A 184 6.90 1.34 -16.23
N PRO A 185 7.51 2.22 -17.04
CA PRO A 185 6.98 2.64 -18.33
C PRO A 185 6.71 1.48 -19.29
N TYR A 186 7.53 0.44 -19.26
CA TYR A 186 7.36 -0.73 -20.13
C TYR A 186 6.08 -1.52 -19.84
N PHE A 187 5.63 -1.61 -18.58
CA PHE A 187 4.37 -2.28 -18.28
C PHE A 187 3.19 -1.54 -18.91
N HIS A 188 3.16 -0.23 -18.71
CA HIS A 188 2.14 0.61 -19.34
C HIS A 188 2.20 0.49 -20.87
N LYS A 189 3.40 0.60 -21.45
CA LYS A 189 3.58 0.49 -22.92
C LYS A 189 3.10 -0.86 -23.44
N ALA A 190 3.47 -1.98 -22.82
CA ALA A 190 3.05 -3.32 -23.23
C ALA A 190 1.53 -3.49 -23.19
N VAL A 191 0.86 -2.95 -22.15
CA VAL A 191 -0.61 -2.95 -22.11
C VAL A 191 -1.17 -2.12 -23.25
N MET A 192 -0.68 -0.90 -23.46
CA MET A 192 -1.19 -0.02 -24.53
C MET A 192 -0.97 -0.60 -25.92
N GLU A 193 0.16 -1.25 -26.19
CA GLU A 193 0.41 -1.98 -27.45
C GLU A 193 -0.60 -3.12 -27.65
N ALA A 194 -0.92 -3.88 -26.60
CA ALA A 194 -1.91 -4.95 -26.69
C ALA A 194 -3.33 -4.43 -27.00
N TYR A 195 -3.63 -3.19 -26.64
CA TYR A 195 -4.93 -2.55 -26.90
C TYR A 195 -4.94 -1.62 -28.14
N GLU A 196 -3.82 -1.44 -28.83
CA GLU A 196 -3.64 -0.42 -29.88
C GLU A 196 -4.74 -0.44 -30.95
N GLN A 197 -5.19 -1.63 -31.37
CA GLN A 197 -6.24 -1.79 -32.36
C GLN A 197 -7.66 -1.91 -31.77
N LEU A 198 -7.79 -1.90 -30.46
CA LEU A 198 -9.03 -2.16 -29.74
C LEU A 198 -9.64 -0.91 -29.10
N ILE A 199 -8.85 0.16 -28.97
CA ILE A 199 -9.26 1.40 -28.29
C ILE A 199 -8.92 2.62 -29.16
N THR A 200 -9.57 3.74 -28.90
CA THR A 200 -9.31 5.00 -29.64
C THR A 200 -7.96 5.60 -29.24
N VAL A 201 -7.27 6.21 -30.20
CA VAL A 201 -6.00 6.89 -29.95
C VAL A 201 -6.14 7.93 -28.83
N GLY A 202 -5.25 7.84 -27.85
CA GLY A 202 -5.23 8.71 -26.67
C GLY A 202 -6.12 8.26 -25.50
N GLU A 203 -6.81 7.14 -25.64
CA GLU A 203 -7.50 6.46 -24.53
C GLU A 203 -6.58 5.46 -23.83
N GLN A 204 -6.94 5.11 -22.61
CA GLN A 204 -6.23 4.16 -21.72
C GLN A 204 -7.22 3.19 -21.07
N VAL A 205 -6.77 2.00 -20.76
CA VAL A 205 -7.51 0.97 -20.02
C VAL A 205 -6.88 0.69 -18.67
#